data_46a9032e97427fb84ce8d9161a0f5f45
#
_entry.id   46a9032e97427fb84ce8d9161a0f5f45
#
_cell.length_a   1.000
_cell.length_b   1.000
_cell.length_c   1.000
_cell.angle_alpha   90.00
_cell.angle_beta   90.00
_cell.angle_gamma   90.00
#
_symmetry.space_group_name_H-M   'P 1'
#
loop_
_entity.id
_entity.type
_entity.pdbx_description
1 polymer ?
#
loop_
_entity_poly.entity_id
_entity_poly.type
_entity_poly.pdbx_seq_one_letter_code
_entity_poly.pdbx_strand_id
1 'polypeptide(L)'
;MLFETDVLLAALNPKDPLNTPAKKVLEQEALLLSPFSLLEVNLLARAGKLEILNFDDFARDLNALLDAKSIRTLNDRAEYHSEAHRFESEFNLTFFDSLHGAVSKVQKETIVSFDRAYDKLSRAGVRRLDPTDI
;
A
#
# COMPACT_ATOMS: atom_id res chain seq x y z
N MET A 1 -0.21 4.91 -10.72
CA MET A 1 -0.75 4.99 -9.34
C MET A 1 -0.04 3.99 -8.47
N LEU A 2 0.19 4.34 -7.22
CA LEU A 2 0.76 3.50 -6.18
C LEU A 2 -0.33 3.05 -5.22
N PHE A 3 -0.41 1.78 -4.89
CA PHE A 3 -1.26 1.32 -3.80
C PHE A 3 -0.44 0.62 -2.71
N GLU A 4 -1.02 0.49 -1.55
CA GLU A 4 -0.34 -0.04 -0.39
C GLU A 4 -1.18 -1.12 0.31
N THR A 5 -0.81 -1.49 1.51
CA THR A 5 -1.25 -2.69 2.23
C THR A 5 -2.76 -2.75 2.45
N ASP A 6 -3.44 -1.64 2.76
CA ASP A 6 -4.88 -1.64 3.03
C ASP A 6 -5.71 -2.08 1.82
N VAL A 7 -5.36 -1.56 0.64
CA VAL A 7 -6.01 -1.94 -0.62
C VAL A 7 -5.70 -3.40 -0.96
N LEU A 8 -4.45 -3.82 -0.78
CA LEU A 8 -4.04 -5.19 -1.04
C LEU A 8 -4.84 -6.18 -0.19
N LEU A 9 -4.89 -5.95 1.12
CA LEU A 9 -5.59 -6.84 2.05
C LEU A 9 -7.10 -6.87 1.80
N ALA A 10 -7.70 -5.71 1.55
CA ALA A 10 -9.13 -5.64 1.21
C ALA A 10 -9.45 -6.40 -0.09
N ALA A 11 -8.59 -6.29 -1.10
CA ALA A 11 -8.78 -6.99 -2.37
C ALA A 11 -8.66 -8.51 -2.24
N LEU A 12 -7.82 -9.00 -1.34
CA LEU A 12 -7.59 -10.43 -1.11
C LEU A 12 -8.64 -11.07 -0.19
N ASN A 13 -9.40 -10.30 0.57
CA ASN A 13 -10.40 -10.80 1.50
C ASN A 13 -11.83 -10.59 0.97
N PRO A 14 -12.51 -11.63 0.45
CA PRO A 14 -13.88 -11.50 -0.08
C PRO A 14 -14.91 -11.05 0.95
N LYS A 15 -14.63 -11.21 2.25
CA LYS A 15 -15.50 -10.81 3.36
C LYS A 15 -15.31 -9.35 3.79
N ASP A 16 -14.26 -8.70 3.28
CA ASP A 16 -14.00 -7.30 3.61
C ASP A 16 -15.07 -6.41 2.96
N PRO A 17 -15.71 -5.49 3.70
CA PRO A 17 -16.68 -4.54 3.12
C PRO A 17 -16.09 -3.68 2.01
N LEU A 18 -14.76 -3.49 2.01
CA LEU A 18 -14.02 -2.70 1.02
C LEU A 18 -13.47 -3.55 -0.13
N ASN A 19 -13.79 -4.85 -0.19
CA ASN A 19 -13.27 -5.76 -1.21
C ASN A 19 -13.61 -5.29 -2.64
N THR A 20 -14.85 -4.89 -2.88
CA THR A 20 -15.28 -4.47 -4.22
C THR A 20 -14.52 -3.24 -4.74
N PRO A 21 -14.43 -2.12 -4.01
CA PRO A 21 -13.63 -0.99 -4.47
C PRO A 21 -12.13 -1.32 -4.55
N ALA A 22 -11.60 -2.13 -3.63
CA ALA A 22 -10.20 -2.56 -3.71
C ALA A 22 -9.91 -3.37 -4.98
N LYS A 23 -10.80 -4.27 -5.38
CA LYS A 23 -10.65 -5.01 -6.64
C LYS A 23 -10.68 -4.11 -7.87
N LYS A 24 -11.48 -3.05 -7.87
CA LYS A 24 -11.49 -2.08 -8.97
C LYS A 24 -10.14 -1.34 -9.10
N VAL A 25 -9.44 -1.12 -7.99
CA VAL A 25 -8.06 -0.60 -8.04
C VAL A 25 -7.18 -1.55 -8.83
N LEU A 26 -7.26 -2.87 -8.55
CA LEU A 26 -6.42 -3.86 -9.22
C LEU A 26 -6.71 -4.02 -10.72
N GLU A 27 -7.80 -3.46 -11.22
CA GLU A 27 -8.12 -3.43 -12.66
C GLU A 27 -7.52 -2.20 -13.38
N GLN A 28 -6.89 -1.29 -12.65
CA GLN A 28 -6.26 -0.11 -13.23
C GLN A 28 -4.94 -0.46 -13.92
N GLU A 29 -4.60 0.29 -14.97
CA GLU A 29 -3.34 0.12 -15.68
C GLU A 29 -2.16 0.76 -14.92
N ALA A 30 -0.95 0.27 -15.17
CA ALA A 30 0.30 0.82 -14.65
C ALA A 30 0.34 0.94 -13.11
N LEU A 31 -0.22 -0.04 -12.41
CA LEU A 31 -0.20 -0.06 -10.95
C LEU A 31 1.17 -0.42 -10.41
N LEU A 32 1.50 0.23 -9.31
CA LEU A 32 2.69 -0.02 -8.50
C LEU A 32 2.28 -0.43 -7.10
N LEU A 33 2.90 -1.48 -6.58
CA LEU A 33 2.78 -1.87 -5.18
C LEU A 33 3.93 -1.27 -4.39
N SER A 34 3.61 -0.67 -3.23
CA SER A 34 4.62 -0.15 -2.32
C SER A 34 5.60 -1.27 -1.90
N PRO A 35 6.92 -0.99 -1.87
CA PRO A 35 7.91 -1.99 -1.48
C PRO A 35 7.80 -2.43 -0.02
N PHE A 36 7.05 -1.69 0.80
CA PHE A 36 6.89 -1.96 2.23
C PHE A 36 5.64 -2.78 2.56
N SER A 37 4.76 -3.02 1.60
CA SER A 37 3.48 -3.71 1.85
C SER A 37 3.67 -5.15 2.33
N LEU A 38 4.58 -5.92 1.75
CA LEU A 38 4.81 -7.31 2.18
C LEU A 38 5.46 -7.39 3.57
N LEU A 39 6.34 -6.44 3.89
CA LEU A 39 6.91 -6.36 5.23
C LEU A 39 5.83 -6.03 6.26
N GLU A 40 4.96 -5.08 5.95
CA GLU A 40 3.84 -4.73 6.83
C GLU A 40 2.88 -5.90 7.04
N VAL A 41 2.50 -6.61 5.98
CA VAL A 41 1.69 -7.84 6.08
C VAL A 41 2.34 -8.86 7.01
N ASN A 42 3.64 -9.08 6.86
CA ASN A 42 4.39 -10.01 7.69
C ASN A 42 4.37 -9.61 9.17
N LEU A 43 4.56 -8.33 9.47
CA LEU A 43 4.52 -7.82 10.84
C LEU A 43 3.11 -7.88 11.44
N LEU A 44 2.07 -7.59 10.65
CA LEU A 44 0.67 -7.74 11.08
C LEU A 44 0.34 -9.19 11.43
N ALA A 45 0.80 -10.14 10.62
CA ALA A 45 0.62 -11.57 10.90
C ALA A 45 1.34 -11.99 12.19
N ARG A 46 2.58 -11.54 12.41
CA ARG A 46 3.36 -11.81 13.62
C ARG A 46 2.72 -11.19 14.87
N ALA A 47 2.10 -10.05 14.74
CA ALA A 47 1.41 -9.35 15.83
C ALA A 47 0.01 -9.95 16.14
N GLY A 48 -0.43 -10.98 15.41
CA GLY A 48 -1.75 -11.57 15.57
C GLY A 48 -2.90 -10.71 15.06
N LYS A 49 -2.61 -9.65 14.29
CA LYS A 49 -3.61 -8.73 13.73
C LYS A 49 -4.14 -9.17 12.36
N LEU A 50 -3.48 -10.15 11.75
CA LEU A 50 -3.83 -10.72 10.47
C LEU A 50 -3.58 -12.22 10.51
N GLU A 51 -4.57 -13.03 10.14
CA GLU A 51 -4.44 -14.48 10.07
C GLU A 51 -4.10 -14.92 8.65
N ILE A 52 -2.94 -15.56 8.49
CA ILE A 52 -2.51 -16.22 7.26
C ILE A 52 -2.28 -17.69 7.59
N LEU A 53 -3.16 -18.56 7.08
CA LEU A 53 -3.14 -19.99 7.41
C LEU A 53 -1.91 -20.69 6.87
N ASN A 54 -1.47 -20.36 5.65
CA ASN A 54 -0.28 -20.90 5.01
C ASN A 54 0.42 -19.78 4.25
N PHE A 55 1.61 -19.40 4.72
CA PHE A 55 2.35 -18.29 4.14
C PHE A 55 2.90 -18.60 2.75
N ASP A 56 3.27 -19.86 2.46
CA ASP A 56 3.74 -20.28 1.14
C ASP A 56 2.63 -20.17 0.10
N ASP A 57 1.41 -20.60 0.43
CA ASP A 57 0.24 -20.46 -0.43
C ASP A 57 -0.11 -18.98 -0.65
N PHE A 58 -0.09 -18.18 0.40
CA PHE A 58 -0.33 -16.74 0.31
C PHE A 58 0.68 -16.06 -0.62
N ALA A 59 1.96 -16.33 -0.47
CA ALA A 59 3.03 -15.74 -1.30
C ALA A 59 2.88 -16.15 -2.76
N ARG A 60 2.58 -17.42 -3.03
CA ARG A 60 2.37 -17.93 -4.39
C ARG A 60 1.16 -17.29 -5.05
N ASP A 61 0.04 -17.22 -4.34
CA ASP A 61 -1.20 -16.63 -4.86
C ASP A 61 -1.04 -15.13 -5.11
N LEU A 62 -0.33 -14.44 -4.21
CA LEU A 62 -0.01 -13.03 -4.40
C LEU A 62 0.87 -12.79 -5.62
N ASN A 63 1.94 -13.58 -5.80
CA ASN A 63 2.78 -13.46 -6.98
C ASN A 63 1.98 -13.70 -8.28
N ALA A 64 1.12 -14.72 -8.28
CA ALA A 64 0.26 -15.00 -9.43
C ALA A 64 -0.69 -13.83 -9.74
N LEU A 65 -1.26 -13.20 -8.71
CA LEU A 65 -2.12 -12.03 -8.88
C LEU A 65 -1.35 -10.83 -9.46
N LEU A 66 -0.19 -10.51 -8.88
CA LEU A 66 0.63 -9.40 -9.35
C LEU A 66 1.06 -9.59 -10.81
N ASP A 67 1.47 -10.80 -11.18
CA ASP A 67 1.86 -11.13 -12.55
C ASP A 67 0.67 -11.04 -13.51
N ALA A 68 -0.48 -11.63 -13.14
CA ALA A 68 -1.68 -11.62 -13.98
C ALA A 68 -2.22 -10.21 -14.23
N LYS A 69 -2.05 -9.29 -13.29
CA LYS A 69 -2.46 -7.89 -13.40
C LYS A 69 -1.35 -6.96 -13.88
N SER A 70 -0.18 -7.48 -14.18
CA SER A 70 1.02 -6.69 -14.54
C SER A 70 1.37 -5.62 -13.50
N ILE A 71 1.11 -5.90 -12.23
CA ILE A 71 1.43 -5.01 -11.12
C ILE A 71 2.90 -5.17 -10.76
N ARG A 72 3.62 -4.06 -10.77
CA ARG A 72 5.04 -4.06 -10.42
C ARG A 72 5.25 -3.65 -8.97
N THR A 73 5.96 -4.46 -8.20
CA THR A 73 6.46 -4.08 -6.88
C THR A 73 7.71 -3.24 -7.03
N LEU A 74 7.75 -2.08 -6.39
CA LEU A 74 8.92 -1.22 -6.37
C LEU A 74 9.99 -1.79 -5.44
N ASN A 75 11.26 -1.48 -5.75
CA ASN A 75 12.38 -1.80 -4.86
C ASN A 75 12.50 -0.74 -3.77
N ASP A 76 13.02 -1.13 -2.61
CA ASP A 76 13.37 -0.20 -1.54
C ASP A 76 14.52 0.72 -1.97
N ARG A 77 14.48 1.97 -1.49
CA ARG A 77 15.50 3.01 -1.75
C ARG A 77 15.71 3.84 -0.49
N ALA A 78 16.96 4.21 -0.23
CA ALA A 78 17.32 5.02 0.94
C ALA A 78 16.53 6.34 1.04
N GLU A 79 16.21 6.96 -0.10
CA GLU A 79 15.43 8.22 -0.16
C GLU A 79 14.04 8.07 0.45
N TYR A 80 13.40 6.90 0.36
CA TYR A 80 12.09 6.67 0.98
C TYR A 80 12.19 6.79 2.51
N HIS A 81 13.24 6.25 3.10
CA HIS A 81 13.46 6.30 4.56
C HIS A 81 13.74 7.71 5.04
N SER A 82 14.56 8.47 4.31
CA SER A 82 14.82 9.87 4.62
C SER A 82 13.56 10.72 4.60
N GLU A 83 12.74 10.57 3.57
CA GLU A 83 11.48 11.29 3.45
C GLU A 83 10.45 10.83 4.49
N ALA A 84 10.42 9.53 4.81
CA ALA A 84 9.53 8.98 5.83
C ALA A 84 9.84 9.55 7.22
N HIS A 85 11.10 9.69 7.60
CA HIS A 85 11.50 10.34 8.86
C HIS A 85 10.93 11.75 8.96
N ARG A 86 10.96 12.50 7.87
CA ARG A 86 10.41 13.85 7.80
C ARG A 86 8.88 13.82 7.99
N PHE A 87 8.20 12.86 7.36
CA PHE A 87 6.75 12.71 7.51
C PHE A 87 6.32 12.30 8.91
N GLU A 88 7.08 11.43 9.57
CA GLU A 88 6.83 11.09 10.97
C GLU A 88 6.91 12.32 11.87
N SER A 89 7.96 13.12 11.74
CA SER A 89 8.20 14.28 12.62
C SER A 89 7.29 15.47 12.31
N GLU A 90 7.05 15.78 11.03
CA GLU A 90 6.30 16.98 10.63
C GLU A 90 4.79 16.75 10.57
N PHE A 91 4.35 15.54 10.23
CA PHE A 91 2.92 15.23 10.01
C PHE A 91 2.36 14.22 10.99
N ASN A 92 3.18 13.71 11.92
CA ASN A 92 2.76 12.74 12.93
C ASN A 92 2.11 11.49 12.34
N LEU A 93 2.67 10.98 11.25
CA LEU A 93 2.24 9.73 10.65
C LEU A 93 2.87 8.53 11.35
N THR A 94 2.22 7.38 11.26
CA THR A 94 2.78 6.10 11.71
C THR A 94 3.99 5.71 10.87
N PHE A 95 4.75 4.72 11.32
CA PHE A 95 5.95 4.23 10.62
C PHE A 95 5.64 3.80 9.18
N PHE A 96 4.65 2.92 8.98
CA PHE A 96 4.33 2.45 7.64
C PHE A 96 3.65 3.49 6.76
N ASP A 97 2.74 4.29 7.30
CA ASP A 97 2.11 5.38 6.53
C ASP A 97 3.16 6.37 6.04
N SER A 98 4.15 6.68 6.87
CA SER A 98 5.27 7.55 6.49
C SER A 98 6.08 6.95 5.35
N LEU A 99 6.36 5.65 5.40
CA LEU A 99 7.10 4.94 4.34
C LEU A 99 6.30 4.90 3.03
N HIS A 100 5.03 4.51 3.06
CA HIS A 100 4.20 4.47 1.85
C HIS A 100 4.01 5.87 1.25
N GLY A 101 3.78 6.88 2.10
CA GLY A 101 3.69 8.27 1.67
C GLY A 101 4.99 8.78 1.03
N ALA A 102 6.13 8.37 1.59
CA ALA A 102 7.45 8.72 1.04
C ALA A 102 7.66 8.12 -0.36
N VAL A 103 7.25 6.87 -0.56
CA VAL A 103 7.29 6.23 -1.90
C VAL A 103 6.45 7.04 -2.89
N SER A 104 5.23 7.39 -2.52
CA SER A 104 4.34 8.22 -3.37
C SER A 104 5.00 9.53 -3.77
N LYS A 105 5.59 10.23 -2.81
CA LYS A 105 6.27 11.52 -3.07
C LYS A 105 7.46 11.38 -4.00
N VAL A 106 8.37 10.44 -3.71
CA VAL A 106 9.60 10.26 -4.48
C VAL A 106 9.29 9.79 -5.89
N GLN A 107 8.32 8.88 -6.05
CA GLN A 107 7.91 8.38 -7.36
C GLN A 107 6.99 9.33 -8.12
N LYS A 108 6.49 10.39 -7.48
CA LYS A 108 5.50 11.33 -8.03
C LYS A 108 4.22 10.61 -8.48
N GLU A 109 3.82 9.61 -7.72
CA GLU A 109 2.64 8.80 -7.97
C GLU A 109 1.51 9.14 -7.00
N THR A 110 0.27 9.15 -7.47
CA THR A 110 -0.90 9.22 -6.58
C THR A 110 -0.96 7.95 -5.75
N ILE A 111 -1.06 8.09 -4.42
CA ILE A 111 -1.28 6.94 -3.54
C ILE A 111 -2.77 6.63 -3.48
N VAL A 112 -3.12 5.37 -3.74
CA VAL A 112 -4.49 4.86 -3.63
C VAL A 112 -4.59 4.14 -2.29
N SER A 113 -5.41 4.66 -1.39
CA SER A 113 -5.58 4.11 -0.04
C SER A 113 -6.92 4.54 0.55
N PHE A 114 -7.52 3.67 1.37
CA PHE A 114 -8.68 4.00 2.19
C PHE A 114 -8.31 4.90 3.37
N ASP A 115 -7.05 4.92 3.79
CA ASP A 115 -6.61 5.67 4.96
C ASP A 115 -6.48 7.16 4.66
N ARG A 116 -7.30 7.95 5.35
CA ARG A 116 -7.28 9.42 5.24
C ARG A 116 -6.05 10.07 5.88
N ALA A 117 -5.21 9.30 6.59
CA ALA A 117 -3.97 9.85 7.16
C ALA A 117 -3.08 10.47 6.08
N TYR A 118 -3.10 9.93 4.86
CA TYR A 118 -2.34 10.49 3.73
C TYR A 118 -2.81 11.88 3.28
N ASP A 119 -4.02 12.29 3.61
CA ASP A 119 -4.50 13.65 3.29
C ASP A 119 -3.65 14.73 3.99
N LYS A 120 -3.03 14.40 5.13
CA LYS A 120 -2.08 15.30 5.82
C LYS A 120 -0.87 15.65 4.95
N LEU A 121 -0.51 14.79 3.99
CA LEU A 121 0.65 14.96 3.14
C LEU A 121 0.38 15.82 1.89
N SER A 122 -0.82 16.34 1.72
CA SER A 122 -1.17 17.17 0.54
C SER A 122 -0.25 18.38 0.40
N ARG A 123 0.12 19.01 1.52
CA ARG A 123 1.09 20.13 1.55
C ARG A 123 2.52 19.72 1.19
N ALA A 124 2.84 18.44 1.32
CA ALA A 124 4.13 17.89 0.93
C ALA A 124 4.16 17.39 -0.53
N GLY A 125 3.05 17.58 -1.27
CA GLY A 125 2.95 17.18 -2.67
C GLY A 125 2.47 15.73 -2.88
N VAL A 126 1.99 15.04 -1.86
CA VAL A 126 1.39 13.72 -1.98
C VAL A 126 -0.11 13.86 -2.23
N ARG A 127 -0.60 13.20 -3.26
CA ARG A 127 -2.02 13.13 -3.57
C ARG A 127 -2.56 11.75 -3.22
N ARG A 128 -3.60 11.69 -2.39
CA ARG A 128 -4.36 10.46 -2.15
C ARG A 128 -5.58 10.38 -3.06
N LEU A 129 -5.88 9.19 -3.52
CA LEU A 129 -7.14 8.85 -4.18
C LEU A 129 -7.83 7.76 -3.34
N ASP A 130 -9.09 7.99 -2.99
CA ASP A 130 -9.89 6.97 -2.31
C ASP A 130 -10.30 5.89 -3.31
N PRO A 131 -10.12 4.60 -3.00
CA PRO A 131 -10.54 3.52 -3.90
C PRO A 131 -12.03 3.55 -4.28
N THR A 132 -12.88 4.14 -3.46
CA THR A 132 -14.31 4.27 -3.76
C THR A 132 -14.61 5.29 -4.87
N ASP A 133 -13.63 6.12 -5.22
CA ASP A 133 -13.75 7.13 -6.27
C ASP A 133 -13.23 6.64 -7.63
N ILE A 134 -12.84 5.37 -7.73
CA ILE A 134 -12.35 4.75 -8.97
C ILE A 134 -13.49 4.12 -9.78
#